data_a4e2c543feed48d9360b88947dab87ee
#
_entry.id   a4e2c543feed48d9360b88947dab87ee
#
_cell.length_a   1.000
_cell.length_b   1.000
_cell.length_c   1.000
_cell.angle_alpha   90.00
_cell.angle_beta   90.00
_cell.angle_gamma   90.00
#
_symmetry.space_group_name_H-M   'P 1'
#
loop_
_entity.id
_entity.type
_entity.pdbx_description
1 polymer ?
#
loop_
_entity_poly.entity_id
_entity_poly.type
_entity_poly.pdbx_seq_one_letter_code
_entity_poly.pdbx_strand_id
1 'polypeptide(L)'
;RTVLTDTPPAGGTAPYITDFAAATGYAVVCLADGAGSCVLQIVDGQSGDISATIRPSVVDYTFAVSGNRLYLRNRNAGTMDVYALPSGEKADSFAIVPEAQEVAAYAVDGENQQIVFLTMDGVFQAGFGSSVKQAMVQEKGFVYAAPQTTDYEILPLGDAAFLVSCLQNGAPLTVLIRLDATLPTQAAQSLYIWALEESDVIRSAAAVFANQYPDCDVQLEFGRDATSQALSDEDIIKNLNTRLLAGEAPDVLFLDGLPIRSLMEKGVLASLDGVVSMDGYYENILTAYSLDGRPYAYPSVFRVPVFVSGSSEINVDDYASLASLAALYQEQSLIFNTSYEDIFDSFYIA
;
A
#
# COMPACT_ATOMS: atom_id res chain seq x y z
N ARG A 1 -3.72 -41.20 -4.52
CA ARG A 1 -3.45 -39.98 -3.73
C ARG A 1 -1.93 -39.79 -3.70
N THR A 2 -1.42 -39.14 -4.73
CA THR A 2 0.01 -38.85 -4.84
C THR A 2 0.26 -37.64 -3.94
N VAL A 3 1.06 -37.80 -2.91
CA VAL A 3 1.55 -36.68 -2.10
C VAL A 3 2.74 -36.13 -2.89
N LEU A 4 2.66 -34.88 -3.34
CA LEU A 4 3.77 -34.19 -3.95
C LEU A 4 4.82 -33.97 -2.85
N THR A 5 5.73 -34.93 -2.70
CA THR A 5 6.88 -34.81 -1.82
C THR A 5 8.12 -34.98 -2.67
N ASP A 6 8.76 -33.87 -3.01
CA ASP A 6 10.21 -33.93 -3.20
C ASP A 6 10.80 -34.16 -1.82
N THR A 7 11.56 -35.25 -1.66
CA THR A 7 12.22 -35.55 -0.40
C THR A 7 13.27 -34.47 -0.16
N PRO A 8 13.16 -33.66 0.90
CA PRO A 8 14.15 -32.61 1.14
C PRO A 8 15.52 -33.25 1.31
N PRO A 9 16.60 -32.63 0.80
CA PRO A 9 17.95 -33.06 1.10
C PRO A 9 18.14 -33.06 2.62
N ALA A 10 18.88 -34.02 3.14
CA ALA A 10 19.07 -34.19 4.57
C ALA A 10 19.55 -32.89 5.24
N GLY A 11 18.68 -32.26 6.04
CA GLY A 11 18.94 -31.00 6.74
C GLY A 11 18.21 -29.77 6.22
N GLY A 12 17.38 -29.88 5.14
CA GLY A 12 16.55 -28.78 4.62
C GLY A 12 15.14 -28.77 5.18
N THR A 13 14.50 -27.61 5.22
CA THR A 13 13.05 -27.48 5.43
C THR A 13 12.30 -28.14 4.28
N ALA A 14 11.25 -28.90 4.59
CA ALA A 14 10.40 -29.51 3.55
C ALA A 14 9.82 -28.42 2.64
N PRO A 15 9.82 -28.62 1.30
CA PRO A 15 9.21 -27.68 0.40
C PRO A 15 7.70 -27.61 0.67
N TYR A 16 7.13 -26.40 0.50
CA TYR A 16 5.70 -26.16 0.68
C TYR A 16 5.12 -25.50 -0.58
N ILE A 17 3.86 -25.76 -0.84
CA ILE A 17 3.13 -25.15 -1.97
C ILE A 17 2.88 -23.69 -1.64
N THR A 18 3.35 -22.80 -2.51
CA THR A 18 3.12 -21.35 -2.41
C THR A 18 2.01 -20.89 -3.34
N ASP A 19 1.87 -21.57 -4.49
CA ASP A 19 0.90 -21.17 -5.49
C ASP A 19 0.61 -22.34 -6.44
N PHE A 20 -0.53 -22.32 -7.13
CA PHE A 20 -0.87 -23.28 -8.17
C PHE A 20 -1.81 -22.68 -9.22
N ALA A 21 -1.70 -23.15 -10.45
CA ALA A 21 -2.63 -22.83 -11.53
C ALA A 21 -3.09 -24.09 -12.25
N ALA A 22 -4.35 -24.11 -12.66
CA ALA A 22 -4.93 -25.18 -13.45
C ALA A 22 -4.79 -24.89 -14.96
N ALA A 23 -4.43 -25.91 -15.72
CA ALA A 23 -4.44 -25.91 -17.18
C ALA A 23 -5.32 -27.06 -17.67
N THR A 24 -5.63 -27.11 -18.97
CA THR A 24 -6.42 -28.22 -19.54
C THR A 24 -5.63 -29.51 -19.45
N GLY A 25 -6.03 -30.38 -18.52
CA GLY A 25 -5.41 -31.68 -18.28
C GLY A 25 -4.14 -31.65 -17.40
N TYR A 26 -3.71 -30.51 -16.93
CA TYR A 26 -2.51 -30.34 -16.12
C TYR A 26 -2.74 -29.34 -14.99
N ALA A 27 -1.88 -29.43 -13.97
CA ALA A 27 -1.72 -28.38 -12.94
C ALA A 27 -0.25 -27.95 -12.90
N VAL A 28 -0.02 -26.67 -12.73
CA VAL A 28 1.32 -26.13 -12.41
C VAL A 28 1.33 -25.79 -10.93
N VAL A 29 2.28 -26.36 -10.20
CA VAL A 29 2.39 -26.18 -8.74
C VAL A 29 3.74 -25.52 -8.44
N CYS A 30 3.70 -24.40 -7.74
CA CYS A 30 4.89 -23.74 -7.24
C CYS A 30 5.24 -24.27 -5.85
N LEU A 31 6.45 -24.76 -5.72
CA LEU A 31 7.01 -25.25 -4.46
C LEU A 31 8.17 -24.33 -4.06
N ALA A 32 8.11 -23.75 -2.89
CA ALA A 32 9.23 -23.03 -2.30
C ALA A 32 9.94 -23.86 -1.25
N ASP A 33 11.26 -23.75 -1.19
CA ASP A 33 12.04 -24.24 -0.07
C ASP A 33 12.26 -23.13 0.97
N GLY A 34 12.62 -23.48 2.19
CA GLY A 34 12.89 -22.52 3.25
C GLY A 34 14.11 -21.62 3.01
N ALA A 35 14.83 -21.81 1.89
CA ALA A 35 15.98 -21.01 1.49
C ALA A 35 15.64 -19.97 0.40
N GLY A 36 14.36 -19.87 0.02
CA GLY A 36 13.88 -18.90 -0.98
C GLY A 36 14.05 -19.35 -2.44
N SER A 37 14.33 -20.63 -2.70
CA SER A 37 14.30 -21.18 -4.05
C SER A 37 12.89 -21.66 -4.40
N CYS A 38 12.52 -21.52 -5.67
CA CYS A 38 11.23 -22.00 -6.18
C CYS A 38 11.42 -23.03 -7.28
N VAL A 39 10.52 -23.98 -7.31
CA VAL A 39 10.42 -25.00 -8.34
C VAL A 39 8.99 -25.07 -8.83
N LEU A 40 8.78 -24.97 -10.13
CA LEU A 40 7.46 -25.18 -10.75
C LEU A 40 7.38 -26.63 -11.25
N GLN A 41 6.42 -27.38 -10.75
CA GLN A 41 6.13 -28.74 -11.21
C GLN A 41 4.86 -28.75 -12.06
N ILE A 42 4.98 -29.36 -13.24
CA ILE A 42 3.84 -29.60 -14.13
C ILE A 42 3.34 -31.00 -13.83
N VAL A 43 2.12 -31.08 -13.33
CA VAL A 43 1.50 -32.34 -12.87
C VAL A 43 0.37 -32.72 -13.82
N ASP A 44 0.39 -33.96 -14.31
CA ASP A 44 -0.71 -34.51 -15.09
C ASP A 44 -1.98 -34.64 -14.24
N GLY A 45 -3.06 -34.06 -14.69
CA GLY A 45 -4.32 -34.00 -13.95
C GLY A 45 -5.08 -35.34 -13.83
N GLN A 46 -4.71 -36.35 -14.61
CA GLN A 46 -5.33 -37.68 -14.56
C GLN A 46 -4.50 -38.66 -13.73
N SER A 47 -3.20 -38.75 -14.00
CA SER A 47 -2.30 -39.68 -13.31
C SER A 47 -1.77 -39.12 -11.99
N GLY A 48 -1.64 -37.80 -11.90
CA GLY A 48 -0.95 -37.14 -10.78
C GLY A 48 0.57 -37.20 -10.88
N ASP A 49 1.12 -37.66 -12.02
CA ASP A 49 2.56 -37.74 -12.23
C ASP A 49 3.16 -36.38 -12.60
N ILE A 50 4.40 -36.15 -12.20
CA ILE A 50 5.14 -34.94 -12.58
C ILE A 50 5.64 -35.12 -14.01
N SER A 51 5.08 -34.35 -14.94
CA SER A 51 5.47 -34.36 -16.36
C SER A 51 6.77 -33.61 -16.61
N ALA A 52 6.97 -32.50 -15.93
CA ALA A 52 8.16 -31.67 -16.04
C ALA A 52 8.40 -30.83 -14.78
N THR A 53 9.65 -30.38 -14.64
CA THR A 53 10.06 -29.50 -13.55
C THR A 53 10.85 -28.32 -14.13
N ILE A 54 10.39 -27.09 -13.83
CA ILE A 54 11.04 -25.85 -14.24
C ILE A 54 11.69 -25.25 -12.99
N ARG A 55 12.97 -24.87 -13.10
CA ARG A 55 13.71 -24.16 -12.08
C ARG A 55 14.03 -22.76 -12.58
N PRO A 56 13.19 -21.76 -12.28
CA PRO A 56 13.45 -20.41 -12.73
C PRO A 56 14.70 -19.85 -12.04
N SER A 57 15.46 -19.05 -12.79
CA SER A 57 16.66 -18.38 -12.26
C SER A 57 16.35 -17.14 -11.43
N VAL A 58 15.07 -16.84 -11.20
CA VAL A 58 14.59 -15.60 -10.61
C VAL A 58 13.67 -15.86 -9.44
N VAL A 59 13.72 -14.98 -8.46
CA VAL A 59 13.02 -15.09 -7.15
C VAL A 59 11.55 -14.61 -7.24
N ASP A 60 11.06 -14.17 -8.40
CA ASP A 60 9.65 -13.76 -8.55
C ASP A 60 8.80 -14.94 -9.03
N TYR A 61 7.95 -15.43 -8.13
CA TYR A 61 7.19 -16.66 -8.33
C TYR A 61 5.78 -16.43 -8.88
N THR A 62 5.49 -15.22 -9.38
CA THR A 62 4.20 -14.94 -10.00
C THR A 62 4.16 -15.58 -11.38
N PHE A 63 3.20 -16.45 -11.62
CA PHE A 63 3.01 -17.08 -12.90
C PHE A 63 1.52 -17.13 -13.29
N ALA A 64 1.27 -17.24 -14.58
CA ALA A 64 -0.07 -17.43 -15.11
C ALA A 64 -0.08 -18.58 -16.12
N VAL A 65 -1.22 -19.21 -16.29
CA VAL A 65 -1.43 -20.25 -17.28
C VAL A 65 -2.55 -19.84 -18.23
N SER A 66 -2.29 -19.92 -19.54
CA SER A 66 -3.31 -19.70 -20.56
C SER A 66 -3.16 -20.75 -21.66
N GLY A 67 -4.22 -21.52 -21.91
CA GLY A 67 -4.17 -22.65 -22.84
C GLY A 67 -3.14 -23.70 -22.43
N ASN A 68 -2.20 -23.98 -23.32
CA ASN A 68 -1.10 -24.93 -23.12
C ASN A 68 0.24 -24.22 -22.86
N ARG A 69 0.21 -23.04 -22.30
CA ARG A 69 1.41 -22.25 -22.02
C ARG A 69 1.40 -21.74 -20.58
N LEU A 70 2.58 -21.76 -19.98
CA LEU A 70 2.89 -21.17 -18.71
C LEU A 70 3.67 -19.87 -18.96
N TYR A 71 3.27 -18.80 -18.32
CA TYR A 71 3.88 -17.47 -18.39
C TYR A 71 4.47 -17.13 -17.04
N LEU A 72 5.77 -16.92 -17.00
CA LEU A 72 6.53 -16.63 -15.79
C LEU A 72 7.17 -15.25 -15.89
N ARG A 73 6.83 -14.37 -14.98
CA ARG A 73 7.39 -13.02 -14.96
C ARG A 73 8.83 -13.04 -14.43
N ASN A 74 9.73 -12.45 -15.18
CA ASN A 74 11.11 -12.21 -14.80
C ASN A 74 11.32 -10.73 -14.51
N ARG A 75 11.18 -10.34 -13.24
CA ARG A 75 11.33 -8.93 -12.80
C ARG A 75 12.70 -8.36 -13.11
N ASN A 76 13.76 -9.17 -12.95
CA ASN A 76 15.13 -8.69 -13.14
C ASN A 76 15.42 -8.35 -14.59
N ALA A 77 14.85 -9.12 -15.53
CA ALA A 77 15.04 -8.93 -16.97
C ALA A 77 13.96 -8.02 -17.58
N GLY A 78 12.86 -7.72 -16.86
CA GLY A 78 11.71 -7.03 -17.43
C GLY A 78 11.02 -7.82 -18.53
N THR A 79 11.01 -9.16 -18.42
CA THR A 79 10.45 -10.06 -19.46
C THR A 79 9.41 -11.00 -18.87
N MET A 80 8.57 -11.52 -19.77
CA MET A 80 7.72 -12.68 -19.53
C MET A 80 8.32 -13.86 -20.26
N ASP A 81 8.72 -14.87 -19.53
CA ASP A 81 9.21 -16.15 -20.07
C ASP A 81 8.03 -17.09 -20.29
N VAL A 82 7.98 -17.71 -21.46
CA VAL A 82 6.87 -18.59 -21.87
C VAL A 82 7.37 -20.02 -21.97
N TYR A 83 6.69 -20.94 -21.30
CA TYR A 83 7.01 -22.37 -21.32
C TYR A 83 5.85 -23.17 -21.91
N ALA A 84 6.18 -24.17 -22.72
CA ALA A 84 5.19 -25.09 -23.29
C ALA A 84 4.74 -26.11 -22.24
N LEU A 85 3.43 -26.37 -22.17
CA LEU A 85 2.86 -27.43 -21.35
C LEU A 85 2.51 -28.64 -22.23
N PRO A 86 2.79 -29.89 -21.81
CA PRO A 86 3.33 -30.28 -20.49
C PRO A 86 4.86 -30.42 -20.46
N SER A 87 5.59 -30.12 -21.55
CA SER A 87 7.02 -30.39 -21.65
C SER A 87 7.89 -29.57 -20.67
N GLY A 88 7.43 -28.38 -20.29
CA GLY A 88 8.22 -27.45 -19.48
C GLY A 88 9.38 -26.79 -20.25
N GLU A 89 9.44 -26.95 -21.57
CA GLU A 89 10.46 -26.33 -22.40
C GLU A 89 10.16 -24.83 -22.57
N LYS A 90 11.20 -24.01 -22.47
CA LYS A 90 11.08 -22.57 -22.74
C LYS A 90 10.81 -22.36 -24.24
N ALA A 91 9.64 -21.83 -24.56
CA ALA A 91 9.17 -21.66 -25.94
C ALA A 91 9.41 -20.24 -26.45
N ASP A 92 9.35 -19.22 -25.56
CA ASP A 92 9.45 -17.81 -25.95
C ASP A 92 9.87 -16.95 -24.76
N SER A 93 10.18 -15.68 -25.05
CA SER A 93 10.38 -14.64 -24.03
C SER A 93 10.13 -13.27 -24.68
N PHE A 94 9.35 -12.43 -24.05
CA PHE A 94 9.07 -11.09 -24.57
C PHE A 94 9.15 -10.04 -23.46
N ALA A 95 9.45 -8.79 -23.85
CA ALA A 95 9.49 -7.67 -22.90
C ALA A 95 8.08 -7.38 -22.37
N ILE A 96 8.01 -7.07 -21.09
CA ILE A 96 6.81 -6.52 -20.46
C ILE A 96 6.98 -5.02 -20.27
N VAL A 97 5.87 -4.30 -20.09
CA VAL A 97 5.88 -2.84 -19.86
C VAL A 97 6.87 -2.47 -18.76
N PRO A 98 7.66 -1.38 -18.94
CA PRO A 98 8.82 -1.05 -18.08
C PRO A 98 8.55 -0.91 -16.59
N GLU A 99 7.32 -0.60 -16.19
CA GLU A 99 6.96 -0.33 -14.80
C GLU A 99 6.58 -1.60 -14.02
N ALA A 100 7.29 -2.70 -14.25
CA ALA A 100 7.04 -3.99 -13.60
C ALA A 100 7.11 -3.94 -12.05
N GLN A 101 7.65 -2.88 -11.47
CA GLN A 101 7.66 -2.67 -10.02
C GLN A 101 6.29 -2.23 -9.48
N GLU A 102 5.44 -1.66 -10.32
CA GLU A 102 4.11 -1.17 -9.94
C GLU A 102 3.01 -2.22 -10.15
N VAL A 103 3.33 -3.35 -10.76
CA VAL A 103 2.36 -4.40 -11.04
C VAL A 103 2.11 -5.25 -9.80
N ALA A 104 0.92 -5.15 -9.24
CA ALA A 104 0.49 -5.93 -8.09
C ALA A 104 0.11 -7.37 -8.48
N ALA A 105 -0.62 -7.53 -9.59
CA ALA A 105 -1.01 -8.83 -10.15
C ALA A 105 -1.14 -8.74 -11.68
N TYR A 106 -1.14 -9.88 -12.34
CA TYR A 106 -1.40 -9.94 -13.78
C TYR A 106 -2.15 -11.22 -14.17
N ALA A 107 -2.91 -11.12 -15.26
CA ALA A 107 -3.51 -12.25 -15.96
C ALA A 107 -3.07 -12.23 -17.41
N VAL A 108 -3.00 -13.41 -18.02
CA VAL A 108 -2.55 -13.56 -19.41
C VAL A 108 -3.67 -14.10 -20.27
N ASP A 109 -3.99 -13.40 -21.33
CA ASP A 109 -4.81 -13.87 -22.44
C ASP A 109 -3.89 -14.31 -23.58
N GLY A 110 -3.57 -15.59 -23.60
CA GLY A 110 -2.68 -16.17 -24.60
C GLY A 110 -3.30 -16.25 -25.99
N GLU A 111 -4.63 -16.27 -26.12
CA GLU A 111 -5.34 -16.31 -27.40
C GLU A 111 -5.25 -14.94 -28.10
N ASN A 112 -5.46 -13.87 -27.39
CA ASN A 112 -5.38 -12.51 -27.89
C ASN A 112 -3.98 -11.89 -27.78
N GLN A 113 -3.01 -12.64 -27.25
CA GLN A 113 -1.63 -12.18 -27.02
C GLN A 113 -1.57 -10.90 -26.15
N GLN A 114 -2.33 -10.87 -25.09
CA GLN A 114 -2.45 -9.72 -24.19
C GLN A 114 -2.14 -10.10 -22.75
N ILE A 115 -1.62 -9.13 -22.00
CA ILE A 115 -1.49 -9.16 -20.56
C ILE A 115 -2.42 -8.10 -19.99
N VAL A 116 -3.22 -8.51 -19.01
CA VAL A 116 -3.96 -7.61 -18.14
C VAL A 116 -3.21 -7.53 -16.81
N PHE A 117 -2.96 -6.35 -16.34
CA PHE A 117 -2.22 -6.14 -15.09
C PHE A 117 -2.87 -5.10 -14.21
N LEU A 118 -2.81 -5.38 -12.91
CA LEU A 118 -3.31 -4.56 -11.83
C LEU A 118 -2.16 -3.70 -11.30
N THR A 119 -2.41 -2.41 -11.17
CA THR A 119 -1.55 -1.47 -10.46
C THR A 119 -2.35 -0.78 -9.37
N MET A 120 -1.71 0.02 -8.53
CA MET A 120 -2.41 0.81 -7.52
C MET A 120 -3.32 1.89 -8.14
N ASP A 121 -3.08 2.26 -9.40
CA ASP A 121 -3.84 3.28 -10.14
C ASP A 121 -4.92 2.69 -11.05
N GLY A 122 -5.07 1.36 -11.11
CA GLY A 122 -6.10 0.73 -11.93
C GLY A 122 -5.69 -0.54 -12.66
N VAL A 123 -6.53 -0.90 -13.61
CA VAL A 123 -6.34 -2.07 -14.48
C VAL A 123 -5.94 -1.61 -15.87
N PHE A 124 -4.86 -2.19 -16.36
CA PHE A 124 -4.29 -1.89 -17.66
C PHE A 124 -4.15 -3.16 -18.51
N GLN A 125 -4.05 -3.00 -19.81
CA GLN A 125 -3.69 -4.09 -20.71
C GLN A 125 -2.56 -3.68 -21.65
N ALA A 126 -1.78 -4.64 -22.10
CA ALA A 126 -0.76 -4.46 -23.12
C ALA A 126 -0.66 -5.73 -24.00
N GLY A 127 -0.36 -5.55 -25.29
CA GLY A 127 0.01 -6.68 -26.15
C GLY A 127 1.37 -7.26 -25.75
N PHE A 128 1.61 -8.53 -26.11
CA PHE A 128 2.90 -9.18 -25.86
C PHE A 128 4.03 -8.40 -26.54
N GLY A 129 5.09 -8.08 -25.78
CA GLY A 129 6.22 -7.30 -26.27
C GLY A 129 5.94 -5.82 -26.53
N SER A 130 4.75 -5.32 -26.22
CA SER A 130 4.42 -3.90 -26.32
C SER A 130 5.05 -3.11 -25.20
N SER A 131 5.54 -1.90 -25.50
CA SER A 131 5.96 -0.90 -24.51
C SER A 131 4.84 0.06 -24.14
N VAL A 132 3.66 -0.08 -24.76
CA VAL A 132 2.51 0.81 -24.54
C VAL A 132 1.44 0.05 -23.79
N LYS A 133 1.01 0.63 -22.65
CA LYS A 133 -0.14 0.16 -21.88
C LYS A 133 -1.39 0.97 -22.22
N GLN A 134 -2.52 0.30 -22.23
CA GLN A 134 -3.84 0.93 -22.36
C GLN A 134 -4.58 0.80 -21.03
N ALA A 135 -5.07 1.92 -20.50
CA ALA A 135 -5.94 1.88 -19.34
C ALA A 135 -7.29 1.24 -19.70
N MET A 136 -7.69 0.23 -18.95
CA MET A 136 -9.01 -0.38 -19.02
C MET A 136 -9.94 0.27 -18.02
N VAL A 137 -9.48 0.40 -16.79
CA VAL A 137 -10.12 1.15 -15.72
C VAL A 137 -9.01 1.88 -14.98
N GLN A 138 -9.13 3.18 -14.86
CA GLN A 138 -8.16 4.01 -14.15
C GLN A 138 -8.91 4.92 -13.18
N GLU A 139 -8.58 4.81 -11.92
CA GLU A 139 -9.17 5.62 -10.85
C GLU A 139 -8.15 5.73 -9.72
N LYS A 140 -8.23 6.81 -8.95
CA LYS A 140 -7.45 6.97 -7.73
C LYS A 140 -8.26 6.48 -6.53
N GLY A 141 -7.59 5.80 -5.60
CA GLY A 141 -8.21 5.41 -4.34
C GLY A 141 -9.01 4.12 -4.36
N PHE A 142 -8.66 3.16 -5.22
CA PHE A 142 -9.23 1.82 -5.15
C PHE A 142 -9.06 1.20 -3.76
N VAL A 143 -10.10 0.50 -3.28
CA VAL A 143 -10.07 -0.21 -1.97
C VAL A 143 -8.89 -1.18 -1.87
N TYR A 144 -8.57 -1.86 -2.96
CA TYR A 144 -7.43 -2.79 -2.98
C TYR A 144 -6.07 -2.08 -2.94
N ALA A 145 -6.01 -0.79 -3.24
CA ALA A 145 -4.79 0.01 -3.15
C ALA A 145 -4.52 0.54 -1.73
N ALA A 146 -5.37 0.17 -0.77
CA ALA A 146 -5.16 0.54 0.63
C ALA A 146 -3.88 -0.12 1.19
N PRO A 147 -3.21 0.54 2.12
CA PRO A 147 -2.01 0.01 2.77
C PRO A 147 -2.24 -1.34 3.43
N GLN A 148 -1.13 -2.09 3.62
CA GLN A 148 -1.14 -3.44 4.19
C GLN A 148 -2.02 -4.41 3.39
N THR A 149 -2.15 -4.18 2.09
CA THR A 149 -2.79 -5.10 1.15
C THR A 149 -1.71 -5.89 0.41
N THR A 150 -1.84 -7.21 0.41
CA THR A 150 -0.88 -8.16 -0.17
C THR A 150 -1.60 -9.25 -0.96
N ASP A 151 -0.83 -10.14 -1.59
CA ASP A 151 -1.32 -11.37 -2.23
C ASP A 151 -2.42 -11.11 -3.27
N TYR A 152 -2.11 -10.17 -4.17
CA TYR A 152 -3.04 -9.77 -5.21
C TYR A 152 -3.17 -10.83 -6.30
N GLU A 153 -4.40 -11.06 -6.72
CA GLU A 153 -4.78 -11.80 -7.92
C GLU A 153 -5.77 -10.98 -8.74
N ILE A 154 -5.73 -11.12 -10.05
CA ILE A 154 -6.70 -10.51 -10.97
C ILE A 154 -7.25 -11.55 -11.93
N LEU A 155 -8.57 -11.58 -12.07
CA LEU A 155 -9.28 -12.44 -13.03
C LEU A 155 -10.14 -11.57 -13.96
N PRO A 156 -9.80 -11.48 -15.24
CA PRO A 156 -10.67 -10.86 -16.25
C PRO A 156 -11.96 -11.68 -16.43
N LEU A 157 -13.11 -10.99 -16.35
CA LEU A 157 -14.44 -11.59 -16.51
C LEU A 157 -15.07 -11.29 -17.89
N GLY A 158 -14.38 -10.54 -18.76
CA GLY A 158 -14.91 -9.99 -19.99
C GLY A 158 -15.65 -8.65 -19.77
N ASP A 159 -16.03 -8.00 -20.88
CA ASP A 159 -16.78 -6.71 -20.88
C ASP A 159 -16.19 -5.63 -19.95
N ALA A 160 -14.87 -5.52 -19.90
CA ALA A 160 -14.13 -4.63 -19.03
C ALA A 160 -14.52 -4.77 -17.54
N ALA A 161 -14.81 -6.00 -17.12
CA ALA A 161 -15.03 -6.37 -15.73
C ALA A 161 -13.88 -7.26 -15.22
N PHE A 162 -13.43 -7.01 -14.01
CA PHE A 162 -12.29 -7.69 -13.39
C PHE A 162 -12.62 -8.03 -11.94
N LEU A 163 -12.31 -9.27 -11.54
CA LEU A 163 -12.33 -9.66 -10.13
C LEU A 163 -10.92 -9.55 -9.59
N VAL A 164 -10.75 -8.76 -8.54
CA VAL A 164 -9.49 -8.62 -7.81
C VAL A 164 -9.65 -9.28 -6.44
N SER A 165 -8.76 -10.21 -6.12
CA SER A 165 -8.65 -10.82 -4.80
C SER A 165 -7.34 -10.41 -4.15
N CYS A 166 -7.36 -10.13 -2.86
CA CYS A 166 -6.18 -9.74 -2.09
C CYS A 166 -6.38 -10.00 -0.59
N LEU A 167 -5.33 -9.87 0.19
CA LEU A 167 -5.38 -9.84 1.66
C LEU A 167 -5.19 -8.40 2.14
N GLN A 168 -6.19 -7.85 2.80
CA GLN A 168 -6.10 -6.54 3.44
C GLN A 168 -6.03 -6.71 4.97
N ASN A 169 -4.96 -6.26 5.59
CA ASN A 169 -4.69 -6.50 7.01
C ASN A 169 -4.78 -8.00 7.39
N GLY A 170 -4.40 -8.89 6.48
CA GLY A 170 -4.49 -10.34 6.66
C GLY A 170 -5.90 -10.92 6.49
N ALA A 171 -6.92 -10.12 6.19
CA ALA A 171 -8.26 -10.59 5.89
C ALA A 171 -8.50 -10.65 4.37
N PRO A 172 -9.19 -11.67 3.85
CA PRO A 172 -9.47 -11.75 2.42
C PRO A 172 -10.44 -10.64 2.00
N LEU A 173 -10.08 -9.96 0.92
CA LEU A 173 -10.89 -8.96 0.24
C LEU A 173 -11.09 -9.38 -1.21
N THR A 174 -12.31 -9.33 -1.69
CA THR A 174 -12.62 -9.55 -3.11
C THR A 174 -13.39 -8.35 -3.65
N VAL A 175 -12.89 -7.75 -4.71
CA VAL A 175 -13.44 -6.55 -5.34
C VAL A 175 -13.81 -6.84 -6.78
N LEU A 176 -15.03 -6.50 -7.17
CA LEU A 176 -15.45 -6.49 -8.58
C LEU A 176 -15.26 -5.08 -9.13
N ILE A 177 -14.33 -4.94 -10.06
CA ILE A 177 -14.09 -3.71 -10.81
C ILE A 177 -14.83 -3.83 -12.15
N ARG A 178 -15.64 -2.85 -12.50
CA ARG A 178 -16.35 -2.80 -13.78
C ARG A 178 -16.28 -1.40 -14.35
N LEU A 179 -15.91 -1.29 -15.61
CA LEU A 179 -16.08 -0.05 -16.36
C LEU A 179 -17.57 0.15 -16.67
N ASP A 180 -18.16 1.19 -16.15
CA ASP A 180 -19.52 1.61 -16.50
C ASP A 180 -19.45 2.88 -17.35
N ALA A 181 -19.61 2.71 -18.67
CA ALA A 181 -19.58 3.81 -19.61
C ALA A 181 -20.80 4.76 -19.50
N THR A 182 -21.79 4.43 -18.66
CA THR A 182 -22.97 5.27 -18.39
C THR A 182 -22.75 6.25 -17.24
N LEU A 183 -21.74 5.99 -16.41
CA LEU A 183 -21.35 6.92 -15.36
C LEU A 183 -20.69 8.17 -15.97
N PRO A 184 -20.96 9.36 -15.42
CA PRO A 184 -20.33 10.58 -15.91
C PRO A 184 -18.80 10.45 -15.77
N THR A 185 -18.09 10.78 -16.85
CA THR A 185 -16.61 10.78 -16.87
C THR A 185 -15.99 11.89 -16.01
N GLN A 186 -16.81 12.80 -15.49
CA GLN A 186 -16.42 13.79 -14.49
C GLN A 186 -17.32 13.60 -13.27
N ALA A 187 -16.71 13.45 -12.11
CA ALA A 187 -17.41 13.47 -10.85
C ALA A 187 -18.13 14.82 -10.69
N ALA A 188 -19.32 14.78 -10.09
CA ALA A 188 -20.13 15.99 -9.84
C ALA A 188 -19.45 16.93 -8.81
N GLN A 189 -18.58 16.38 -7.98
CA GLN A 189 -17.83 17.06 -6.94
C GLN A 189 -16.38 16.57 -6.93
N SER A 190 -15.48 17.42 -6.49
CA SER A 190 -14.10 17.04 -6.22
C SER A 190 -13.77 17.33 -4.75
N LEU A 191 -13.00 16.47 -4.13
CA LEU A 191 -12.45 16.65 -2.78
C LEU A 191 -10.93 16.64 -2.90
N TYR A 192 -10.30 17.78 -2.68
CA TYR A 192 -8.85 17.90 -2.69
C TYR A 192 -8.31 17.80 -1.26
N ILE A 193 -7.52 16.77 -1.02
CA ILE A 193 -6.89 16.45 0.27
C ILE A 193 -5.39 16.67 0.15
N TRP A 194 -4.79 17.38 1.10
CA TRP A 194 -3.35 17.59 1.15
C TRP A 194 -2.77 17.21 2.50
N ALA A 195 -1.60 16.55 2.50
CA ALA A 195 -0.80 16.25 3.69
C ALA A 195 0.69 16.50 3.41
N LEU A 196 1.47 16.86 4.44
CA LEU A 196 2.91 17.09 4.30
C LEU A 196 3.64 15.78 3.98
N GLU A 197 3.37 14.73 4.73
CA GLU A 197 4.02 13.43 4.63
C GLU A 197 3.06 12.39 4.06
N GLU A 198 3.60 11.45 3.29
CA GLU A 198 2.86 10.29 2.84
C GLU A 198 2.46 9.41 4.03
N SER A 199 1.18 9.03 4.09
CA SER A 199 0.62 8.23 5.16
C SER A 199 -0.34 7.19 4.63
N ASP A 200 -0.09 5.94 5.02
CA ASP A 200 -0.96 4.81 4.71
C ASP A 200 -2.37 4.97 5.31
N VAL A 201 -2.47 5.60 6.46
CA VAL A 201 -3.76 5.89 7.10
C VAL A 201 -4.57 6.88 6.27
N ILE A 202 -3.93 7.93 5.76
CA ILE A 202 -4.57 8.93 4.91
C ILE A 202 -5.00 8.31 3.58
N ARG A 203 -4.16 7.50 2.95
CA ARG A 203 -4.52 6.76 1.72
C ARG A 203 -5.71 5.85 1.94
N SER A 204 -5.71 5.08 3.04
CA SER A 204 -6.84 4.21 3.40
C SER A 204 -8.13 4.99 3.62
N ALA A 205 -8.06 6.09 4.35
CA ALA A 205 -9.22 6.93 4.61
C ALA A 205 -9.79 7.54 3.31
N ALA A 206 -8.92 8.04 2.43
CA ALA A 206 -9.30 8.56 1.12
C ALA A 206 -9.97 7.48 0.25
N ALA A 207 -9.41 6.25 0.24
CA ALA A 207 -9.98 5.13 -0.49
C ALA A 207 -11.36 4.73 0.05
N VAL A 208 -11.53 4.65 1.37
CA VAL A 208 -12.82 4.35 2.00
C VAL A 208 -13.85 5.43 1.65
N PHE A 209 -13.44 6.71 1.69
CA PHE A 209 -14.32 7.82 1.32
C PHE A 209 -14.75 7.75 -0.15
N ALA A 210 -13.80 7.54 -1.07
CA ALA A 210 -14.08 7.43 -2.51
C ALA A 210 -15.07 6.29 -2.82
N ASN A 211 -14.95 5.15 -2.12
CA ASN A 211 -15.90 4.03 -2.25
C ASN A 211 -17.29 4.36 -1.72
N GLN A 212 -17.36 5.13 -0.64
CA GLN A 212 -18.63 5.52 -0.05
C GLN A 212 -19.34 6.60 -0.86
N TYR A 213 -18.58 7.45 -1.56
CA TYR A 213 -19.07 8.59 -2.34
C TYR A 213 -18.51 8.53 -3.78
N PRO A 214 -18.98 7.59 -4.62
CA PRO A 214 -18.44 7.38 -5.97
C PRO A 214 -18.63 8.56 -6.92
N ASP A 215 -19.54 9.49 -6.61
CA ASP A 215 -19.77 10.72 -7.38
C ASP A 215 -18.79 11.85 -7.01
N CYS A 216 -17.86 11.61 -6.07
CA CYS A 216 -16.85 12.56 -5.62
C CYS A 216 -15.45 12.11 -6.09
N ASP A 217 -14.79 12.94 -6.91
CA ASP A 217 -13.40 12.74 -7.30
C ASP A 217 -12.49 13.12 -6.12
N VAL A 218 -11.83 12.12 -5.52
CA VAL A 218 -10.92 12.34 -4.40
C VAL A 218 -9.50 12.52 -4.90
N GLN A 219 -8.99 13.74 -4.79
CA GLN A 219 -7.63 14.11 -5.17
C GLN A 219 -6.76 14.17 -3.91
N LEU A 220 -5.81 13.23 -3.79
CA LEU A 220 -4.88 13.16 -2.66
C LEU A 220 -3.49 13.56 -3.12
N GLU A 221 -2.93 14.58 -2.47
CA GLU A 221 -1.58 15.07 -2.73
C GLU A 221 -0.75 15.05 -1.44
N PHE A 222 0.50 14.61 -1.56
CA PHE A 222 1.49 14.68 -0.50
C PHE A 222 2.55 15.72 -0.86
N GLY A 223 2.88 16.57 0.09
CA GLY A 223 3.95 17.55 -0.06
C GLY A 223 5.32 16.89 -0.25
N ARG A 224 5.55 15.80 0.49
CA ARG A 224 6.72 14.95 0.35
C ARG A 224 6.34 13.67 -0.41
N ASP A 225 6.75 13.61 -1.65
CA ASP A 225 6.60 12.46 -2.53
C ASP A 225 7.97 12.01 -3.11
N ALA A 226 7.97 11.03 -3.99
CA ALA A 226 9.19 10.53 -4.62
C ALA A 226 9.97 11.61 -5.40
N THR A 227 9.31 12.66 -5.87
CA THR A 227 9.91 13.74 -6.67
C THR A 227 10.42 14.90 -5.81
N SER A 228 9.87 15.07 -4.62
CA SER A 228 10.16 16.16 -3.68
C SER A 228 11.13 15.79 -2.54
N GLN A 229 11.71 14.59 -2.57
CA GLN A 229 12.62 14.09 -1.52
C GLN A 229 13.81 15.01 -1.21
N ALA A 230 14.23 15.86 -2.16
CA ALA A 230 15.33 16.80 -1.98
C ALA A 230 14.91 18.14 -1.34
N LEU A 231 13.61 18.40 -1.18
CA LEU A 231 13.09 19.63 -0.60
C LEU A 231 13.04 19.53 0.94
N SER A 232 13.31 20.66 1.60
CA SER A 232 13.08 20.77 3.05
C SER A 232 11.58 20.93 3.34
N ASP A 233 11.15 20.60 4.57
CA ASP A 233 9.76 20.83 5.00
C ASP A 233 9.38 22.30 4.90
N GLU A 234 10.34 23.21 5.20
CA GLU A 234 10.15 24.65 5.07
C GLU A 234 9.83 25.06 3.63
N ASP A 235 10.50 24.47 2.62
CA ASP A 235 10.25 24.77 1.21
C ASP A 235 8.89 24.24 0.77
N ILE A 236 8.51 23.04 1.22
CA ILE A 236 7.21 22.43 0.94
C ILE A 236 6.08 23.28 1.56
N ILE A 237 6.23 23.68 2.83
CA ILE A 237 5.25 24.53 3.53
C ILE A 237 5.18 25.91 2.88
N LYS A 238 6.29 26.46 2.40
CA LYS A 238 6.31 27.72 1.65
C LYS A 238 5.53 27.60 0.33
N ASN A 239 5.69 26.49 -0.39
CA ASN A 239 4.93 26.22 -1.61
C ASN A 239 3.42 26.10 -1.31
N LEU A 240 3.04 25.37 -0.26
CA LEU A 240 1.67 25.30 0.21
C LEU A 240 1.12 26.71 0.51
N ASN A 241 1.84 27.51 1.29
CA ASN A 241 1.41 28.87 1.62
C ASN A 241 1.22 29.75 0.37
N THR A 242 2.05 29.57 -0.65
CA THR A 242 1.93 30.29 -1.91
C THR A 242 0.63 29.91 -2.64
N ARG A 243 0.28 28.63 -2.67
CA ARG A 243 -0.97 28.12 -3.26
C ARG A 243 -2.19 28.61 -2.48
N LEU A 244 -2.13 28.56 -1.15
CA LEU A 244 -3.21 29.10 -0.30
C LEU A 244 -3.48 30.58 -0.60
N LEU A 245 -2.43 31.38 -0.78
CA LEU A 245 -2.56 32.80 -1.15
C LEU A 245 -3.10 33.02 -2.57
N ALA A 246 -2.85 32.07 -3.47
CA ALA A 246 -3.39 32.08 -4.83
C ALA A 246 -4.86 31.62 -4.90
N GLY A 247 -5.45 31.16 -3.80
CA GLY A 247 -6.80 30.60 -3.75
C GLY A 247 -6.90 29.14 -4.17
N GLU A 248 -5.75 28.45 -4.27
CA GLU A 248 -5.65 27.03 -4.59
C GLU A 248 -5.54 26.19 -3.29
N ALA A 249 -6.49 26.37 -2.38
CA ALA A 249 -6.52 25.71 -1.11
C ALA A 249 -7.06 24.27 -1.25
N PRO A 250 -6.50 23.29 -0.51
CA PRO A 250 -7.15 22.00 -0.34
C PRO A 250 -8.45 22.13 0.46
N ASP A 251 -9.42 21.25 0.18
CA ASP A 251 -10.66 21.17 0.95
C ASP A 251 -10.42 20.55 2.34
N VAL A 252 -9.47 19.60 2.41
CA VAL A 252 -9.03 18.97 3.65
C VAL A 252 -7.51 19.07 3.76
N LEU A 253 -7.04 19.59 4.88
CA LEU A 253 -5.62 19.73 5.20
C LEU A 253 -5.27 18.87 6.41
N PHE A 254 -4.40 17.88 6.22
CA PHE A 254 -3.79 17.17 7.34
C PHE A 254 -2.70 18.05 7.97
N LEU A 255 -2.76 18.23 9.27
CA LEU A 255 -2.01 19.26 9.97
C LEU A 255 -0.69 18.76 10.60
N ASP A 256 -0.38 17.48 10.49
CA ASP A 256 0.86 16.91 10.99
C ASP A 256 2.07 17.61 10.35
N GLY A 257 3.00 18.10 11.18
CA GLY A 257 4.17 18.85 10.74
C GLY A 257 3.90 20.30 10.30
N LEU A 258 2.65 20.79 10.36
CA LEU A 258 2.31 22.15 9.98
C LEU A 258 2.20 23.10 11.19
N PRO A 259 2.41 24.42 11.01
CA PRO A 259 2.28 25.41 12.07
C PRO A 259 0.81 25.71 12.36
N ILE A 260 0.11 24.79 13.03
CA ILE A 260 -1.34 24.77 13.22
C ILE A 260 -1.86 26.09 13.79
N ARG A 261 -1.23 26.59 14.86
CA ARG A 261 -1.65 27.83 15.50
C ARG A 261 -1.61 29.03 14.53
N SER A 262 -0.54 29.12 13.75
CA SER A 262 -0.40 30.17 12.73
C SER A 262 -1.48 30.07 11.65
N LEU A 263 -1.84 28.85 11.24
CA LEU A 263 -2.91 28.63 10.26
C LEU A 263 -4.29 29.01 10.80
N MET A 264 -4.57 28.72 12.07
CA MET A 264 -5.80 29.18 12.75
C MET A 264 -5.86 30.70 12.84
N GLU A 265 -4.81 31.35 13.36
CA GLU A 265 -4.76 32.80 13.56
C GLU A 265 -4.86 33.60 12.25
N LYS A 266 -4.34 33.02 11.16
CA LYS A 266 -4.43 33.61 9.81
C LYS A 266 -5.77 33.34 9.10
N GLY A 267 -6.66 32.57 9.73
CA GLY A 267 -7.95 32.22 9.12
C GLY A 267 -7.87 31.30 7.90
N VAL A 268 -6.79 30.51 7.81
CA VAL A 268 -6.63 29.49 6.76
C VAL A 268 -7.56 28.32 6.99
N LEU A 269 -7.74 27.93 8.27
CA LEU A 269 -8.59 26.83 8.67
C LEU A 269 -10.00 27.33 8.92
N ALA A 270 -11.00 26.59 8.46
CA ALA A 270 -12.40 26.81 8.79
C ALA A 270 -12.74 26.25 10.18
N SER A 271 -13.64 26.88 10.91
CA SER A 271 -14.15 26.33 12.17
C SER A 271 -14.93 25.04 11.91
N LEU A 272 -14.66 24.02 12.72
CA LEU A 272 -15.38 22.74 12.73
C LEU A 272 -16.60 22.75 13.68
N ASP A 273 -16.91 23.90 14.26
CA ASP A 273 -18.05 24.04 15.17
C ASP A 273 -19.36 23.68 14.46
N GLY A 274 -20.09 22.72 15.03
CA GLY A 274 -21.33 22.19 14.45
C GLY A 274 -21.15 21.32 13.21
N VAL A 275 -19.92 21.09 12.73
CA VAL A 275 -19.61 20.22 11.57
C VAL A 275 -19.26 18.81 12.04
N VAL A 276 -18.43 18.71 13.08
CA VAL A 276 -17.98 17.44 13.64
C VAL A 276 -18.39 17.37 15.11
N SER A 277 -18.93 16.21 15.55
CA SER A 277 -19.18 15.99 16.98
C SER A 277 -17.85 15.79 17.70
N MET A 278 -17.65 16.57 18.76
CA MET A 278 -16.49 16.44 19.64
C MET A 278 -16.79 15.60 20.88
N ASP A 279 -17.95 14.94 20.93
CA ASP A 279 -18.35 14.09 22.04
C ASP A 279 -17.40 12.90 22.22
N GLY A 280 -16.96 12.66 23.45
CA GLY A 280 -16.05 11.56 23.75
C GLY A 280 -14.56 11.87 23.59
N TYR A 281 -14.20 13.09 23.17
CA TYR A 281 -12.82 13.55 23.14
C TYR A 281 -12.36 14.14 24.47
N TYR A 282 -11.05 14.07 24.72
CA TYR A 282 -10.46 14.74 25.87
C TYR A 282 -10.47 16.26 25.65
N GLU A 283 -11.13 16.98 26.53
CA GLU A 283 -11.33 18.44 26.42
C GLU A 283 -10.00 19.22 26.35
N ASN A 284 -8.99 18.79 27.11
CA ASN A 284 -7.66 19.39 27.09
C ASN A 284 -6.97 19.27 25.73
N ILE A 285 -7.17 18.16 25.02
CA ILE A 285 -6.64 17.97 23.67
C ILE A 285 -7.36 18.88 22.69
N LEU A 286 -8.70 18.92 22.73
CA LEU A 286 -9.49 19.78 21.86
C LEU A 286 -9.18 21.27 22.05
N THR A 287 -8.92 21.68 23.29
CA THR A 287 -8.57 23.06 23.62
C THR A 287 -7.29 23.51 22.90
N ALA A 288 -6.30 22.62 22.74
CA ALA A 288 -5.06 22.92 22.02
C ALA A 288 -5.29 23.23 20.54
N TYR A 289 -6.37 22.70 19.95
CA TYR A 289 -6.77 22.91 18.55
C TYR A 289 -7.94 23.88 18.40
N SER A 290 -8.19 24.70 19.41
CA SER A 290 -9.27 25.68 19.44
C SER A 290 -8.72 27.11 19.49
N LEU A 291 -9.44 28.05 18.87
CA LEU A 291 -9.20 29.47 18.96
C LEU A 291 -10.53 30.16 19.32
N ASP A 292 -10.52 30.99 20.37
CA ASP A 292 -11.71 31.67 20.88
C ASP A 292 -12.89 30.70 21.19
N GLY A 293 -12.55 29.51 21.70
CA GLY A 293 -13.51 28.48 22.06
C GLY A 293 -14.11 27.70 20.89
N ARG A 294 -13.62 27.88 19.67
CA ARG A 294 -14.06 27.17 18.49
C ARG A 294 -13.01 26.19 18.01
N PRO A 295 -13.33 24.92 17.72
CA PRO A 295 -12.40 23.96 17.20
C PRO A 295 -12.10 24.22 15.72
N TYR A 296 -10.84 24.06 15.32
CA TYR A 296 -10.37 24.23 13.95
C TYR A 296 -9.67 22.96 13.41
N ALA A 297 -9.35 22.04 14.31
CA ALA A 297 -8.79 20.76 13.92
C ALA A 297 -9.38 19.62 14.75
N TYR A 298 -9.37 18.44 14.15
CA TYR A 298 -9.87 17.20 14.75
C TYR A 298 -8.71 16.22 14.92
N PRO A 299 -8.18 16.04 16.13
CA PRO A 299 -7.10 15.10 16.37
C PRO A 299 -7.62 13.66 16.32
N SER A 300 -7.25 12.90 15.31
CA SER A 300 -7.64 11.49 15.16
C SER A 300 -6.81 10.56 16.05
N VAL A 301 -5.56 10.94 16.32
CA VAL A 301 -4.59 10.17 17.12
C VAL A 301 -3.76 11.15 17.94
N PHE A 302 -3.39 10.77 19.15
CA PHE A 302 -2.40 11.48 19.94
C PHE A 302 -1.43 10.49 20.59
N ARG A 303 -0.22 10.94 20.85
CA ARG A 303 0.80 10.17 21.54
C ARG A 303 1.01 10.75 22.91
N VAL A 304 1.07 9.89 23.92
CA VAL A 304 1.42 10.29 25.28
C VAL A 304 2.80 9.68 25.56
N PRO A 305 3.82 10.50 25.78
CA PRO A 305 5.09 9.98 26.25
C PRO A 305 4.89 9.42 27.66
N VAL A 306 5.41 8.23 27.88
CA VAL A 306 5.33 7.57 29.18
C VAL A 306 6.72 7.16 29.65
N PHE A 307 6.99 7.34 30.92
CA PHE A 307 8.15 6.76 31.58
C PHE A 307 7.75 5.44 32.24
N VAL A 308 8.49 4.41 31.97
CA VAL A 308 8.28 3.08 32.57
C VAL A 308 9.44 2.80 33.50
N SER A 309 9.16 2.55 34.77
CA SER A 309 10.16 2.15 35.76
C SER A 309 9.77 0.81 36.38
N GLY A 310 10.78 -0.02 36.65
CA GLY A 310 10.63 -1.24 37.45
C GLY A 310 10.53 -0.98 38.95
N SER A 311 10.64 0.28 39.39
CA SER A 311 10.55 0.68 40.80
C SER A 311 9.42 1.68 41.02
N SER A 312 8.58 1.43 42.01
CA SER A 312 7.52 2.35 42.42
C SER A 312 8.04 3.60 43.17
N GLU A 313 9.34 3.64 43.49
CA GLU A 313 9.98 4.76 44.16
C GLU A 313 10.43 5.86 43.17
N ILE A 314 10.45 5.54 41.86
CA ILE A 314 10.82 6.51 40.82
C ILE A 314 9.55 7.19 40.34
N ASN A 315 9.43 8.48 40.62
CA ASN A 315 8.36 9.33 40.11
C ASN A 315 8.97 10.50 39.33
N VAL A 316 8.41 10.76 38.15
CA VAL A 316 8.81 11.85 37.24
C VAL A 316 7.57 12.67 36.94
N ASP A 317 7.40 13.76 37.65
CA ASP A 317 6.22 14.63 37.52
C ASP A 317 6.49 15.87 36.63
N ASP A 318 7.76 16.24 36.50
CA ASP A 318 8.19 17.41 35.75
C ASP A 318 9.62 17.26 35.19
N TYR A 319 10.06 18.26 34.44
CA TYR A 319 11.40 18.28 33.87
C TYR A 319 12.51 18.29 34.95
N ALA A 320 12.28 18.93 36.09
CA ALA A 320 13.26 19.01 37.18
C ALA A 320 13.49 17.65 37.84
N SER A 321 12.42 16.87 38.05
CA SER A 321 12.48 15.50 38.56
C SER A 321 13.15 14.56 37.56
N LEU A 322 12.89 14.73 36.24
CA LEU A 322 13.59 13.98 35.17
C LEU A 322 15.10 14.31 35.16
N ALA A 323 15.47 15.58 35.22
CA ALA A 323 16.86 16.01 35.23
C ALA A 323 17.61 15.50 36.48
N SER A 324 16.93 15.47 37.61
CA SER A 324 17.47 14.92 38.86
C SER A 324 17.70 13.42 38.76
N LEU A 325 16.76 12.71 38.16
CA LEU A 325 16.87 11.28 37.89
C LEU A 325 18.04 10.99 36.92
N ALA A 326 18.15 11.74 35.85
CA ALA A 326 19.24 11.62 34.88
C ALA A 326 20.62 11.86 35.49
N ALA A 327 20.72 12.78 36.46
CA ALA A 327 21.93 13.05 37.19
C ALA A 327 22.36 11.92 38.15
N LEU A 328 21.41 11.14 38.66
CA LEU A 328 21.67 9.98 39.51
C LEU A 328 22.22 8.77 38.73
N TYR A 329 21.87 8.68 37.48
CA TYR A 329 22.16 7.52 36.60
C TYR A 329 23.08 7.88 35.43
N GLN A 330 24.04 8.78 35.63
CA GLN A 330 24.94 9.32 34.57
C GLN A 330 25.65 8.26 33.72
N GLU A 331 25.89 7.08 34.28
CA GLU A 331 26.57 5.98 33.57
C GLU A 331 25.61 4.99 32.88
N GLN A 332 24.30 5.22 32.99
CA GLN A 332 23.28 4.34 32.43
C GLN A 332 22.39 5.13 31.47
N SER A 333 22.07 4.53 30.33
CA SER A 333 21.09 5.11 29.42
C SER A 333 19.69 4.95 30.02
N LEU A 334 19.12 6.03 30.56
CA LEU A 334 17.81 6.03 31.20
C LEU A 334 16.65 6.13 30.20
N ILE A 335 16.92 6.67 29.00
CA ILE A 335 15.91 6.98 28.01
C ILE A 335 16.30 6.28 26.71
N PHE A 336 15.43 5.38 26.26
CA PHE A 336 15.63 4.62 25.06
C PHE A 336 14.57 5.03 24.02
N ASN A 337 14.97 5.07 22.74
CA ASN A 337 14.08 5.31 21.59
C ASN A 337 13.28 6.62 21.61
N THR A 338 13.87 7.69 22.14
CA THR A 338 13.24 9.00 22.05
C THR A 338 14.27 10.06 21.67
N SER A 339 13.88 11.05 20.90
CA SER A 339 14.73 12.18 20.56
C SER A 339 14.73 13.22 21.67
N TYR A 340 15.72 14.13 21.67
CA TYR A 340 15.69 15.29 22.57
C TYR A 340 14.48 16.18 22.33
N GLU A 341 14.03 16.25 21.08
CA GLU A 341 12.83 16.99 20.66
C GLU A 341 11.57 16.40 21.28
N ASP A 342 11.38 15.08 21.19
CA ASP A 342 10.24 14.40 21.83
C ASP A 342 10.21 14.61 23.36
N ILE A 343 11.38 14.61 24.01
CA ILE A 343 11.46 14.88 25.46
C ILE A 343 11.10 16.33 25.74
N PHE A 344 11.62 17.26 24.95
CA PHE A 344 11.39 18.68 25.12
C PHE A 344 9.92 19.01 24.92
N ASP A 345 9.32 18.52 23.83
CA ASP A 345 7.91 18.73 23.50
C ASP A 345 6.96 18.12 24.54
N SER A 346 7.37 17.00 25.16
CA SER A 346 6.58 16.34 26.21
C SER A 346 6.40 17.19 27.48
N PHE A 347 7.35 18.10 27.76
CA PHE A 347 7.34 18.98 28.94
C PHE A 347 7.03 20.45 28.60
N TYR A 348 7.00 20.79 27.32
CA TYR A 348 6.77 22.15 26.83
C TYR A 348 5.33 22.31 26.35
N ILE A 349 4.37 21.94 27.19
CA ILE A 349 2.97 22.33 26.97
C ILE A 349 2.84 23.73 27.55
N ALA A 350 2.93 24.70 26.68
CA ALA A 350 2.66 26.10 27.03
C ALA A 350 1.16 26.39 26.95
#